data_072d7db3ec9b9e6eaea943cb76e76f3f
#
_entry.id   072d7db3ec9b9e6eaea943cb76e76f3f
#
_cell.length_a   1.000
_cell.length_b   1.000
_cell.length_c   1.000
_cell.angle_alpha   90.00
_cell.angle_beta   90.00
_cell.angle_gamma   90.00
#
_symmetry.space_group_name_H-M   'P 1'
#
loop_
_entity.id
_entity.type
_entity.pdbx_description
1 polymer ?
#
loop_
_entity_poly.entity_id
_entity_poly.type
_entity_poly.pdbx_seq_one_letter_code
_entity_poly.pdbx_strand_id
1 'polypeptide(L)'
;MSQRSEHEPEVMKKNRRKFLQLAALGGGVSLLSAASWLPEARAATTTDALLLSCMDFRLVDDIERYMSGRGLRDKYDHVVLAGASLGAITDKYPAWNKTFWEHLDIAIKLHNIHKVIVMDHRDCGAYKVILGAEHAQDPGVEKDTHAAQLKVLRGMINEKYPKLEVETLLMSLDGKVETVG
;
A
#
# COMPACT_ATOMS: atom_id res chain seq x y z
N MET A 1 36.86 25.44 17.48
CA MET A 1 36.03 25.27 18.69
C MET A 1 34.90 26.28 18.57
N SER A 2 33.69 25.83 18.19
CA SER A 2 32.50 26.66 18.12
C SER A 2 31.39 25.90 18.86
N GLN A 3 31.00 26.45 20.01
CA GLN A 3 29.92 25.93 20.83
C GLN A 3 28.57 26.31 20.18
N ARG A 4 27.78 25.34 19.84
CA ARG A 4 26.38 25.53 19.42
C ARG A 4 25.51 25.45 20.66
N SER A 5 25.02 26.62 21.12
CA SER A 5 24.09 26.74 22.22
C SER A 5 22.72 26.22 21.79
N GLU A 6 22.27 25.17 22.45
CA GLU A 6 20.88 24.67 22.36
C GLU A 6 19.97 25.63 23.09
N HIS A 7 19.20 26.43 22.38
CA HIS A 7 18.16 27.28 22.91
C HIS A 7 16.78 26.66 22.61
N GLU A 8 16.32 25.77 23.49
CA GLU A 8 14.93 25.32 23.48
C GLU A 8 14.05 26.43 24.06
N PRO A 9 12.99 26.89 23.38
CA PRO A 9 12.20 28.01 23.85
C PRO A 9 11.43 27.65 25.12
N GLU A 10 11.68 28.40 26.18
CA GLU A 10 11.12 28.30 27.54
C GLU A 10 9.56 28.29 27.58
N VAL A 11 8.93 28.77 26.51
CA VAL A 11 7.47 28.81 26.32
C VAL A 11 6.86 27.41 26.23
N MET A 12 7.57 26.43 25.62
CA MET A 12 7.05 25.06 25.49
C MET A 12 7.07 24.29 26.82
N LYS A 13 8.04 24.56 27.68
CA LYS A 13 8.11 23.94 29.03
C LYS A 13 7.01 24.43 29.97
N LYS A 14 6.59 25.68 29.85
CA LYS A 14 5.49 26.27 30.66
C LYS A 14 4.13 25.69 30.30
N ASN A 15 3.89 25.39 29.03
CA ASN A 15 2.59 24.85 28.58
C ASN A 15 2.40 23.39 28.99
N ARG A 16 3.45 22.57 28.97
CA ARG A 16 3.39 21.18 29.45
C ARG A 16 3.14 21.09 30.97
N ARG A 17 3.78 21.92 31.76
CA ARG A 17 3.55 21.97 33.23
C ARG A 17 2.14 22.43 33.59
N LYS A 18 1.60 23.44 32.92
CA LYS A 18 0.21 23.89 33.11
C LYS A 18 -0.81 22.84 32.72
N PHE A 19 -0.57 22.10 31.65
CA PHE A 19 -1.45 20.99 31.23
C PHE A 19 -1.50 19.87 32.27
N LEU A 20 -0.34 19.47 32.80
CA LEU A 20 -0.27 18.42 33.83
C LEU A 20 -0.84 18.88 35.19
N GLN A 21 -0.73 20.15 35.54
CA GLN A 21 -1.33 20.71 36.76
C GLN A 21 -2.85 20.81 36.68
N LEU A 22 -3.41 21.14 35.51
CA LEU A 22 -4.87 21.14 35.27
C LEU A 22 -5.45 19.72 35.29
N ALA A 23 -4.72 18.72 34.82
CA ALA A 23 -5.11 17.32 34.91
C ALA A 23 -5.11 16.78 36.36
N ALA A 24 -4.27 17.34 37.25
CA ALA A 24 -4.16 16.93 38.65
C ALA A 24 -5.17 17.64 39.58
N LEU A 25 -5.74 18.78 39.18
CA LEU A 25 -6.68 19.58 39.99
C LEU A 25 -8.14 19.42 39.55
N GLY A 26 -8.41 18.78 38.42
CA GLY A 26 -9.76 18.42 37.96
C GLY A 26 -10.27 17.24 38.73
N GLY A 27 -10.98 17.51 39.83
CA GLY A 27 -11.54 16.56 40.77
C GLY A 27 -12.26 15.40 40.09
N GLY A 28 -12.20 14.25 40.73
CA GLY A 28 -12.75 12.98 40.33
C GLY A 28 -14.20 13.01 39.88
N VAL A 29 -14.41 13.25 38.61
CA VAL A 29 -15.62 12.90 37.91
C VAL A 29 -15.31 11.57 37.20
N SER A 30 -16.02 10.56 37.62
CA SER A 30 -15.93 9.18 37.15
C SER A 30 -15.82 9.08 35.64
N LEU A 31 -14.58 8.95 35.10
CA LEU A 31 -14.33 8.57 33.71
C LEU A 31 -14.61 7.08 33.44
N LEU A 32 -15.17 6.37 34.42
CA LEU A 32 -15.49 4.95 34.32
C LEU A 32 -16.76 4.65 33.53
N SER A 33 -17.59 5.64 33.20
CA SER A 33 -18.83 5.42 32.43
C SER A 33 -18.76 5.85 30.97
N ALA A 34 -17.67 6.46 30.51
CA ALA A 34 -17.49 6.85 29.09
C ALA A 34 -16.72 5.78 28.26
N ALA A 35 -16.21 4.74 28.90
CA ALA A 35 -15.47 3.68 28.20
C ALA A 35 -16.34 2.76 27.32
N SER A 36 -17.67 2.86 27.44
CA SER A 36 -18.60 2.02 26.66
C SER A 36 -19.02 2.62 25.29
N TRP A 37 -18.49 3.79 24.95
CA TRP A 37 -18.80 4.47 23.67
C TRP A 37 -17.59 4.60 22.73
N LEU A 38 -16.43 4.12 23.13
CA LEU A 38 -15.35 3.95 22.17
C LEU A 38 -15.71 2.74 21.32
N PRO A 39 -15.85 2.89 19.98
CA PRO A 39 -15.95 1.71 19.15
C PRO A 39 -14.67 0.91 19.44
N GLU A 40 -14.87 -0.31 19.91
CA GLU A 40 -13.78 -1.27 20.05
C GLU A 40 -13.09 -1.30 18.68
N ALA A 41 -11.87 -0.79 18.62
CA ALA A 41 -11.04 -0.91 17.43
C ALA A 41 -10.75 -2.41 17.28
N ARG A 42 -11.73 -3.10 16.70
CA ARG A 42 -11.61 -4.50 16.34
C ARG A 42 -10.55 -4.51 15.25
N ALA A 43 -9.31 -4.79 15.65
CA ALA A 43 -8.29 -5.11 14.68
C ALA A 43 -8.88 -6.26 13.85
N ALA A 44 -9.20 -6.00 12.60
CA ALA A 44 -9.62 -7.04 11.69
C ALA A 44 -8.48 -8.05 11.65
N THR A 45 -8.73 -9.24 12.20
CA THR A 45 -7.73 -10.32 12.20
C THR A 45 -7.65 -11.01 10.84
N THR A 46 -8.56 -10.67 9.93
CA THR A 46 -8.63 -11.20 8.57
C THR A 46 -8.96 -10.09 7.59
N THR A 47 -8.44 -10.19 6.38
CA THR A 47 -8.80 -9.30 5.26
C THR A 47 -9.00 -10.11 3.98
N ASP A 48 -9.63 -9.52 2.96
CA ASP A 48 -10.02 -10.26 1.77
C ASP A 48 -8.86 -10.44 0.80
N ALA A 49 -8.00 -9.42 0.67
CA ALA A 49 -7.00 -9.39 -0.39
C ALA A 49 -5.69 -8.70 0.02
N LEU A 50 -4.64 -8.93 -0.77
CA LEU A 50 -3.49 -8.05 -0.87
C LEU A 50 -3.53 -7.37 -2.23
N LEU A 51 -3.44 -6.03 -2.24
CA LEU A 51 -3.22 -5.23 -3.43
C LEU A 51 -1.73 -4.94 -3.60
N LEU A 52 -1.19 -5.22 -4.78
CA LEU A 52 0.10 -4.70 -5.24
C LEU A 52 -0.15 -3.62 -6.29
N SER A 53 0.30 -2.39 -6.03
CA SER A 53 0.20 -1.28 -6.99
C SER A 53 1.52 -0.52 -7.16
N CYS A 54 1.57 0.32 -8.19
CA CYS A 54 2.69 1.24 -8.37
C CYS A 54 2.64 2.40 -7.36
N MET A 55 3.83 2.97 -7.07
CA MET A 55 3.98 4.15 -6.22
C MET A 55 3.65 5.48 -6.92
N ASP A 56 3.11 5.46 -8.14
CA ASP A 56 2.86 6.68 -8.92
C ASP A 56 1.82 7.58 -8.22
N PHE A 57 2.27 8.78 -7.85
CA PHE A 57 1.46 9.73 -7.09
C PHE A 57 0.18 10.17 -7.81
N ARG A 58 0.14 10.06 -9.15
CA ARG A 58 -1.01 10.47 -9.98
C ARG A 58 -2.24 9.60 -9.77
N LEU A 59 -2.06 8.38 -9.26
CA LEU A 59 -3.11 7.36 -9.20
C LEU A 59 -3.52 6.95 -7.78
N VAL A 60 -2.94 7.55 -6.74
CA VAL A 60 -3.20 7.17 -5.34
C VAL A 60 -4.70 7.22 -5.02
N ASP A 61 -5.35 8.33 -5.35
CA ASP A 61 -6.79 8.51 -5.08
C ASP A 61 -7.67 7.64 -6.00
N ASP A 62 -7.24 7.38 -7.24
CA ASP A 62 -7.98 6.54 -8.19
C ASP A 62 -7.93 5.07 -7.78
N ILE A 63 -6.80 4.60 -7.29
CA ILE A 63 -6.65 3.25 -6.74
C ILE A 63 -7.57 3.06 -5.53
N GLU A 64 -7.55 4.01 -4.58
CA GLU A 64 -8.43 3.97 -3.41
C GLU A 64 -9.91 3.97 -3.82
N ARG A 65 -10.29 4.86 -4.72
CA ARG A 65 -11.66 4.96 -5.23
C ARG A 65 -12.11 3.67 -5.93
N TYR A 66 -11.24 3.08 -6.75
CA TYR A 66 -11.50 1.80 -7.41
C TYR A 66 -11.72 0.67 -6.41
N MET A 67 -10.82 0.53 -5.42
CA MET A 67 -10.93 -0.52 -4.40
C MET A 67 -12.17 -0.32 -3.53
N SER A 68 -12.45 0.91 -3.11
CA SER A 68 -13.67 1.24 -2.34
C SER A 68 -14.95 0.99 -3.13
N GLY A 69 -14.97 1.32 -4.42
CA GLY A 69 -16.09 1.05 -5.32
C GLY A 69 -16.41 -0.44 -5.50
N ARG A 70 -15.42 -1.31 -5.26
CA ARG A 70 -15.58 -2.78 -5.25
C ARG A 70 -16.00 -3.34 -3.89
N GLY A 71 -16.25 -2.50 -2.90
CA GLY A 71 -16.60 -2.92 -1.53
C GLY A 71 -15.42 -3.47 -0.73
N LEU A 72 -14.18 -3.15 -1.16
CA LEU A 72 -12.94 -3.60 -0.52
C LEU A 72 -12.36 -2.56 0.46
N ARG A 73 -13.08 -1.48 0.75
CA ARG A 73 -12.64 -0.52 1.75
C ARG A 73 -12.37 -1.22 3.09
N ASP A 74 -11.20 -0.97 3.68
CA ASP A 74 -10.73 -1.59 4.93
C ASP A 74 -10.66 -3.15 4.88
N LYS A 75 -10.55 -3.72 3.67
CA LYS A 75 -10.55 -5.18 3.46
C LYS A 75 -9.37 -5.66 2.60
N TYR A 76 -8.31 -4.90 2.47
CA TYR A 76 -7.11 -5.33 1.76
C TYR A 76 -5.84 -4.77 2.41
N ASP A 77 -4.79 -5.56 2.38
CA ASP A 77 -3.42 -5.09 2.62
C ASP A 77 -2.89 -4.42 1.37
N HIS A 78 -2.05 -3.41 1.49
CA HIS A 78 -1.53 -2.69 0.34
C HIS A 78 0.00 -2.69 0.31
N VAL A 79 0.57 -3.34 -0.69
CA VAL A 79 2.00 -3.27 -1.03
C VAL A 79 2.17 -2.32 -2.21
N VAL A 80 3.07 -1.35 -2.06
CA VAL A 80 3.35 -0.33 -3.07
C VAL A 80 4.79 -0.47 -3.52
N LEU A 81 5.00 -0.81 -4.81
CA LEU A 81 6.31 -0.92 -5.44
C LEU A 81 6.37 -0.13 -6.73
N ALA A 82 7.52 0.46 -7.05
CA ALA A 82 7.71 1.07 -8.36
C ALA A 82 7.54 0.03 -9.48
N GLY A 83 6.57 0.25 -10.38
CA GLY A 83 6.24 -0.66 -11.47
C GLY A 83 5.43 -1.89 -11.07
N ALA A 84 4.87 -1.91 -9.88
CA ALA A 84 4.00 -2.99 -9.36
C ALA A 84 4.44 -4.40 -9.78
N SER A 85 3.80 -5.02 -10.80
CA SER A 85 4.14 -6.38 -11.24
C SER A 85 5.61 -6.52 -11.65
N LEU A 86 6.12 -5.61 -12.47
CA LEU A 86 7.53 -5.61 -12.90
C LEU A 86 8.48 -5.38 -11.72
N GLY A 87 8.11 -4.52 -10.77
CA GLY A 87 8.87 -4.30 -9.54
C GLY A 87 9.03 -5.56 -8.69
N ALA A 88 8.00 -6.42 -8.68
CA ALA A 88 8.00 -7.67 -7.93
C ALA A 88 8.81 -8.80 -8.58
N ILE A 89 9.21 -8.68 -9.86
CA ILE A 89 9.88 -9.77 -10.59
C ILE A 89 11.19 -9.37 -11.27
N THR A 90 11.52 -8.07 -11.36
CA THR A 90 12.71 -7.61 -12.08
C THR A 90 14.02 -7.98 -11.38
N ASP A 91 14.98 -8.51 -12.09
CA ASP A 91 16.34 -8.78 -11.59
C ASP A 91 17.14 -7.49 -11.34
N LYS A 92 16.70 -6.37 -11.91
CA LYS A 92 17.38 -5.07 -11.77
C LYS A 92 17.35 -4.54 -10.33
N TYR A 93 16.29 -4.88 -9.58
CA TYR A 93 16.09 -4.47 -8.19
C TYR A 93 15.67 -5.64 -7.30
N PRO A 94 16.58 -6.60 -7.02
CA PRO A 94 16.22 -7.86 -6.34
C PRO A 94 15.67 -7.66 -4.91
N ALA A 95 16.02 -6.55 -4.26
CA ALA A 95 15.45 -6.19 -2.96
C ALA A 95 13.94 -5.94 -3.01
N TRP A 96 13.42 -5.41 -4.14
CA TRP A 96 11.99 -5.19 -4.32
C TRP A 96 11.22 -6.49 -4.44
N ASN A 97 11.79 -7.48 -5.17
CA ASN A 97 11.21 -8.83 -5.26
C ASN A 97 11.08 -9.44 -3.87
N LYS A 98 12.19 -9.46 -3.12
CA LYS A 98 12.22 -9.99 -1.77
C LYS A 98 11.15 -9.32 -0.89
N THR A 99 11.06 -7.99 -0.94
CA THR A 99 10.06 -7.22 -0.18
C THR A 99 8.64 -7.66 -0.52
N PHE A 100 8.29 -7.78 -1.79
CA PHE A 100 6.96 -8.24 -2.19
C PHE A 100 6.63 -9.62 -1.61
N TRP A 101 7.51 -10.60 -1.79
CA TRP A 101 7.27 -11.96 -1.35
C TRP A 101 7.16 -12.09 0.17
N GLU A 102 7.99 -11.36 0.92
CA GLU A 102 7.92 -11.32 2.38
C GLU A 102 6.60 -10.69 2.87
N HIS A 103 6.13 -9.62 2.23
CA HIS A 103 4.84 -9.01 2.58
C HIS A 103 3.66 -9.93 2.23
N LEU A 104 3.71 -10.63 1.09
CA LEU A 104 2.70 -11.61 0.73
C LEU A 104 2.64 -12.77 1.73
N ASP A 105 3.80 -13.30 2.17
CA ASP A 105 3.87 -14.32 3.21
C ASP A 105 3.24 -13.86 4.53
N ILE A 106 3.50 -12.59 4.92
CA ILE A 106 2.93 -11.99 6.13
C ILE A 106 1.42 -11.81 6.01
N ALA A 107 0.92 -11.30 4.88
CA ALA A 107 -0.51 -11.11 4.65
C ALA A 107 -1.29 -12.43 4.70
N ILE A 108 -0.74 -13.49 4.09
CA ILE A 108 -1.31 -14.84 4.18
C ILE A 108 -1.33 -15.32 5.64
N LYS A 109 -0.22 -15.17 6.36
CA LYS A 109 -0.06 -15.71 7.70
C LYS A 109 -0.89 -14.98 8.76
N LEU A 110 -0.95 -13.65 8.69
CA LEU A 110 -1.59 -12.83 9.73
C LEU A 110 -3.04 -12.50 9.39
N HIS A 111 -3.35 -12.26 8.12
CA HIS A 111 -4.66 -11.77 7.70
C HIS A 111 -5.47 -12.79 6.92
N ASN A 112 -4.89 -13.98 6.65
CA ASN A 112 -5.58 -15.08 5.95
C ASN A 112 -6.24 -14.65 4.64
N ILE A 113 -5.53 -13.84 3.85
CA ILE A 113 -6.02 -13.40 2.55
C ILE A 113 -6.29 -14.58 1.63
N HIS A 114 -7.26 -14.44 0.74
CA HIS A 114 -7.58 -15.45 -0.28
C HIS A 114 -7.38 -14.96 -1.71
N LYS A 115 -7.08 -13.67 -1.88
CA LYS A 115 -6.87 -13.03 -3.18
C LYS A 115 -5.65 -12.12 -3.19
N VAL A 116 -4.94 -12.10 -4.32
CA VAL A 116 -3.94 -11.08 -4.67
C VAL A 116 -4.46 -10.30 -5.87
N ILE A 117 -4.50 -8.97 -5.76
CA ILE A 117 -4.83 -8.05 -6.84
C ILE A 117 -3.54 -7.36 -7.26
N VAL A 118 -3.11 -7.57 -8.50
CA VAL A 118 -1.94 -6.90 -9.06
C VAL A 118 -2.41 -5.84 -10.04
N MET A 119 -2.12 -4.58 -9.74
CA MET A 119 -2.57 -3.44 -10.52
C MET A 119 -1.38 -2.66 -11.06
N ASP A 120 -1.11 -2.82 -12.34
CA ASP A 120 -0.21 -1.96 -13.10
C ASP A 120 -0.95 -0.71 -13.59
N HIS A 121 -0.21 0.24 -14.16
CA HIS A 121 -0.82 1.41 -14.76
C HIS A 121 -0.08 1.85 -16.02
N ARG A 122 -0.80 2.51 -16.92
CA ARG A 122 -0.24 3.07 -18.16
C ARG A 122 0.71 4.24 -17.88
N ASP A 123 1.61 4.49 -18.79
CA ASP A 123 2.64 5.54 -18.70
C ASP A 123 3.52 5.42 -17.44
N CYS A 124 3.84 4.17 -17.08
CA CYS A 124 4.61 3.88 -15.87
C CYS A 124 6.09 4.24 -16.03
N GLY A 125 6.57 5.20 -15.19
CA GLY A 125 7.96 5.61 -15.18
C GLY A 125 8.94 4.50 -14.83
N ALA A 126 8.57 3.58 -13.93
CA ALA A 126 9.41 2.45 -13.57
C ALA A 126 9.61 1.47 -14.72
N TYR A 127 8.57 1.21 -15.50
CA TYR A 127 8.68 0.42 -16.73
C TYR A 127 9.66 1.04 -17.71
N LYS A 128 9.58 2.36 -17.91
CA LYS A 128 10.54 3.10 -18.79
C LYS A 128 11.97 3.00 -18.30
N VAL A 129 12.19 3.06 -16.99
CA VAL A 129 13.56 2.92 -16.38
C VAL A 129 14.09 1.49 -16.49
N ILE A 130 13.24 0.49 -16.37
CA ILE A 130 13.64 -0.92 -16.31
C ILE A 130 13.75 -1.52 -17.72
N LEU A 131 12.78 -1.30 -18.59
CA LEU A 131 12.67 -1.91 -19.91
C LEU A 131 13.09 -1.01 -21.07
N GLY A 132 13.22 0.30 -20.85
CA GLY A 132 13.42 1.31 -21.90
C GLY A 132 12.13 2.06 -22.21
N ALA A 133 12.25 3.22 -22.88
CA ALA A 133 11.09 4.06 -23.20
C ALA A 133 10.25 3.55 -24.39
N GLU A 134 10.79 2.65 -25.17
CA GLU A 134 10.21 2.18 -26.44
C GLU A 134 8.89 1.44 -26.23
N HIS A 135 8.74 0.72 -25.11
CA HIS A 135 7.54 -0.04 -24.80
C HIS A 135 6.29 0.85 -24.61
N ALA A 136 6.46 2.14 -24.30
CA ALA A 136 5.37 3.09 -24.05
C ALA A 136 5.08 4.01 -25.25
N GLN A 137 5.72 3.79 -26.39
CA GLN A 137 5.52 4.63 -27.59
C GLN A 137 4.21 4.29 -28.31
N ASP A 138 3.77 3.05 -28.24
CA ASP A 138 2.50 2.57 -28.79
C ASP A 138 1.61 2.02 -27.68
N PRO A 139 0.34 2.44 -27.56
CA PRO A 139 -0.57 1.98 -26.52
C PRO A 139 -0.85 0.47 -26.52
N GLY A 140 -0.78 -0.17 -27.69
CA GLY A 140 -0.94 -1.64 -27.83
C GLY A 140 0.29 -2.36 -27.29
N VAL A 141 1.48 -1.95 -27.70
CA VAL A 141 2.75 -2.49 -27.23
C VAL A 141 2.90 -2.30 -25.72
N GLU A 142 2.51 -1.13 -25.20
CA GLU A 142 2.49 -0.88 -23.76
C GLU A 142 1.59 -1.86 -23.02
N LYS A 143 0.35 -2.04 -23.50
CA LYS A 143 -0.60 -2.99 -22.92
C LYS A 143 -0.06 -4.41 -22.91
N ASP A 144 0.48 -4.87 -24.03
CA ASP A 144 1.03 -6.21 -24.17
C ASP A 144 2.24 -6.42 -23.23
N THR A 145 3.05 -5.39 -23.07
CA THR A 145 4.18 -5.40 -22.14
C THR A 145 3.71 -5.56 -20.68
N HIS A 146 2.72 -4.78 -20.25
CA HIS A 146 2.13 -4.93 -18.92
C HIS A 146 1.48 -6.31 -18.74
N ALA A 147 0.70 -6.76 -19.72
CA ALA A 147 0.05 -8.07 -19.70
C ALA A 147 1.06 -9.21 -19.55
N ALA A 148 2.19 -9.13 -20.23
CA ALA A 148 3.26 -10.12 -20.11
C ALA A 148 3.84 -10.19 -18.69
N GLN A 149 4.16 -9.05 -18.07
CA GLN A 149 4.70 -9.00 -16.70
C GLN A 149 3.66 -9.47 -15.67
N LEU A 150 2.42 -9.02 -15.80
CA LEU A 150 1.29 -9.45 -14.96
C LEU A 150 1.08 -10.97 -15.02
N LYS A 151 1.15 -11.54 -16.23
CA LYS A 151 1.05 -13.00 -16.44
C LYS A 151 2.19 -13.77 -15.78
N VAL A 152 3.43 -13.27 -15.88
CA VAL A 152 4.58 -13.90 -15.22
C VAL A 152 4.38 -13.89 -13.71
N LEU A 153 4.08 -12.74 -13.11
CA LEU A 153 3.88 -12.65 -11.65
C LEU A 153 2.71 -13.52 -11.18
N ARG A 154 1.58 -13.55 -11.92
CA ARG A 154 0.46 -14.45 -11.63
C ARG A 154 0.91 -15.92 -11.62
N GLY A 155 1.68 -16.33 -12.62
CA GLY A 155 2.21 -17.69 -12.68
C GLY A 155 3.07 -18.05 -11.46
N MET A 156 3.97 -17.16 -11.06
CA MET A 156 4.82 -17.35 -9.88
C MET A 156 4.02 -17.42 -8.58
N ILE A 157 2.98 -16.57 -8.42
CA ILE A 157 2.11 -16.61 -7.25
C ILE A 157 1.31 -17.93 -7.22
N ASN A 158 0.72 -18.33 -8.33
CA ASN A 158 -0.07 -19.57 -8.40
C ASN A 158 0.78 -20.81 -8.15
N GLU A 159 2.04 -20.82 -8.61
CA GLU A 159 2.97 -21.91 -8.33
C GLU A 159 3.27 -22.04 -6.84
N LYS A 160 3.57 -20.90 -6.19
CA LYS A 160 3.92 -20.89 -4.76
C LYS A 160 2.70 -21.02 -3.84
N TYR A 161 1.55 -20.43 -4.22
CA TYR A 161 0.32 -20.38 -3.44
C TYR A 161 -0.90 -20.77 -4.27
N PRO A 162 -1.09 -22.04 -4.61
CA PRO A 162 -2.12 -22.50 -5.55
C PRO A 162 -3.56 -22.27 -5.09
N LYS A 163 -3.76 -21.87 -3.83
CA LYS A 163 -5.07 -21.57 -3.27
C LYS A 163 -5.45 -20.08 -3.36
N LEU A 164 -4.51 -19.22 -3.71
CA LEU A 164 -4.78 -17.80 -3.86
C LEU A 164 -5.39 -17.53 -5.24
N GLU A 165 -6.46 -16.77 -5.25
CA GLU A 165 -6.96 -16.14 -6.48
C GLU A 165 -6.02 -14.99 -6.86
N VAL A 166 -5.65 -14.87 -8.13
CA VAL A 166 -4.82 -13.76 -8.62
C VAL A 166 -5.56 -13.02 -9.73
N GLU A 167 -5.87 -11.76 -9.46
CA GLU A 167 -6.47 -10.83 -10.39
C GLU A 167 -5.41 -9.85 -10.91
N THR A 168 -5.40 -9.61 -12.22
CA THR A 168 -4.42 -8.76 -12.90
C THR A 168 -5.11 -7.63 -13.64
N LEU A 169 -4.71 -6.41 -13.33
CA LEU A 169 -5.38 -5.18 -13.74
C LEU A 169 -4.39 -4.19 -14.34
N LEU A 170 -4.87 -3.38 -15.29
CA LEU A 170 -4.16 -2.23 -15.83
C LEU A 170 -5.03 -0.99 -15.70
N MET A 171 -4.54 0.03 -14.98
CA MET A 171 -5.22 1.31 -14.77
C MET A 171 -4.70 2.36 -15.74
N SER A 172 -5.61 3.10 -16.38
CA SER A 172 -5.27 4.29 -17.17
C SER A 172 -5.09 5.50 -16.26
N LEU A 173 -4.46 6.56 -16.77
CA LEU A 173 -4.26 7.81 -16.00
C LEU A 173 -5.56 8.55 -15.68
N ASP A 174 -6.67 8.18 -16.29
CA ASP A 174 -8.03 8.68 -15.97
C ASP A 174 -8.78 7.80 -14.96
N GLY A 175 -8.09 6.85 -14.34
CA GLY A 175 -8.64 5.97 -13.31
C GLY A 175 -9.46 4.79 -13.84
N LYS A 176 -9.61 4.63 -15.16
CA LYS A 176 -10.29 3.45 -15.74
C LYS A 176 -9.41 2.22 -15.61
N VAL A 177 -10.03 1.09 -15.29
CA VAL A 177 -9.35 -0.19 -15.06
C VAL A 177 -9.84 -1.24 -16.03
N GLU A 178 -8.92 -1.97 -16.63
CA GLU A 178 -9.20 -3.13 -17.47
C GLU A 178 -8.51 -4.39 -16.89
N THR A 179 -9.13 -5.54 -17.05
CA THR A 179 -8.50 -6.84 -16.74
C THR A 179 -7.56 -7.23 -17.87
N VAL A 180 -6.33 -7.61 -17.54
CA VAL A 180 -5.30 -7.99 -18.52
C VAL A 180 -4.43 -9.15 -18.03
N GLY A 181 -3.86 -9.91 -18.95
CA GLY A 181 -2.91 -10.98 -18.63
C GLY A 181 -3.51 -12.37 -18.41
#